data_bc61fa0a1cdbda5b8990d732c0b66e3a
#
_entry.id   bc61fa0a1cdbda5b8990d732c0b66e3a
#
_cell.length_a   1.000
_cell.length_b   1.000
_cell.length_c   1.000
_cell.angle_alpha   90.00
_cell.angle_beta   90.00
_cell.angle_gamma   90.00
#
_symmetry.space_group_name_H-M   'P 1'
#
loop_
_entity.id
_entity.type
_entity.pdbx_description
1 polymer ?
#
loop_
_entity_poly.entity_id
_entity_poly.type
_entity_poly.pdbx_seq_one_letter_code
_entity_poly.pdbx_strand_id
1 'polypeptide(L)'
;MKITDIQIINFAVETNEQKTKWGYGQRGPQKKIPNGLIKILTDEGYSGVDSQYGFGGYYAPPSIEETENILKPLLVGQDPRNIERLWQWMMAHRGFTETAVGSVDCALWDLMGKLANTPTYQVLGGARNKVKAYASTYPNLGKPDVYANHAKDAVKRGYKAFKVHAYIFWDPINNCTAPGKPSFPKQDIEVCEAVRDAVGKDIVLMLDPWSVYTYQESIMVGRELEKLN
;
A
#
# COMPACT_ATOMS: atom_id res chain seq x y z
N MET A 1 -0.91 16.87 -28.26
CA MET A 1 -0.57 15.59 -27.62
C MET A 1 -1.84 14.77 -27.45
N LYS A 2 -1.76 13.49 -27.76
CA LYS A 2 -2.85 12.53 -27.58
C LYS A 2 -2.34 11.24 -26.99
N ILE A 3 -3.11 10.59 -26.17
CA ILE A 3 -2.87 9.22 -25.72
C ILE A 3 -3.02 8.29 -26.94
N THR A 4 -1.98 7.53 -27.26
CA THR A 4 -2.00 6.58 -28.39
C THR A 4 -2.27 5.16 -27.93
N ASP A 5 -1.86 4.81 -26.71
CA ASP A 5 -2.05 3.47 -26.17
C ASP A 5 -1.94 3.48 -24.63
N ILE A 6 -2.55 2.48 -23.99
CA ILE A 6 -2.35 2.14 -22.60
C ILE A 6 -1.94 0.67 -22.57
N GLN A 7 -0.72 0.41 -22.11
CA GLN A 7 -0.13 -0.92 -22.04
C GLN A 7 -0.11 -1.42 -20.61
N ILE A 8 -0.44 -2.70 -20.43
CA ILE A 8 -0.29 -3.40 -19.17
C ILE A 8 0.86 -4.38 -19.30
N ILE A 9 1.88 -4.21 -18.48
CA ILE A 9 3.11 -5.00 -18.51
C ILE A 9 3.12 -5.89 -17.27
N ASN A 10 2.80 -7.16 -17.46
CA ASN A 10 2.82 -8.15 -16.39
C ASN A 10 4.19 -8.80 -16.25
N PHE A 11 4.66 -8.90 -15.02
CA PHE A 11 5.89 -9.60 -14.67
C PHE A 11 5.77 -10.26 -13.30
N ALA A 12 6.74 -11.07 -12.93
CA ALA A 12 6.80 -11.66 -11.61
C ALA A 12 8.16 -11.39 -10.97
N VAL A 13 8.13 -11.03 -9.68
CA VAL A 13 9.34 -10.85 -8.89
C VAL A 13 9.61 -12.11 -8.10
N GLU A 14 10.82 -12.64 -8.23
CA GLU A 14 11.24 -13.77 -7.41
C GLU A 14 11.46 -13.32 -5.96
N THR A 15 10.88 -14.06 -5.03
CA THR A 15 10.99 -13.78 -3.61
C THR A 15 11.77 -14.87 -2.90
N ASN A 16 12.52 -14.48 -1.88
CA ASN A 16 13.19 -15.41 -0.99
C ASN A 16 12.13 -16.12 -0.12
N GLU A 17 12.17 -17.45 -0.02
CA GLU A 17 11.21 -18.25 0.76
C GLU A 17 11.04 -17.75 2.21
N GLN A 18 12.10 -17.22 2.82
CA GLN A 18 12.04 -16.63 4.15
C GLN A 18 11.21 -15.34 4.23
N LYS A 19 11.12 -14.55 3.15
CA LYS A 19 10.33 -13.31 3.13
C LYS A 19 8.85 -13.57 2.94
N THR A 20 8.49 -14.72 2.38
CA THR A 20 7.10 -15.09 2.12
C THR A 20 6.44 -15.84 3.28
N LYS A 21 7.23 -16.40 4.19
CA LYS A 21 6.73 -17.19 5.33
C LYS A 21 5.82 -16.40 6.28
N TRP A 22 5.94 -15.09 6.31
CA TRP A 22 5.23 -14.18 7.22
C TRP A 22 4.42 -13.11 6.50
N GLY A 23 4.29 -13.24 5.17
CA GLY A 23 3.56 -12.27 4.37
C GLY A 23 2.06 -12.37 4.58
N TYR A 24 1.39 -11.22 4.54
CA TYR A 24 -0.05 -11.11 4.49
C TYR A 24 -0.66 -11.98 3.42
N GLY A 25 -1.68 -12.74 3.80
CA GLY A 25 -2.54 -13.45 2.88
C GLY A 25 -1.84 -14.36 1.88
N GLN A 26 -0.60 -14.72 2.12
CA GLN A 26 0.14 -15.55 1.21
C GLN A 26 -0.27 -17.00 1.38
N ARG A 27 -0.74 -17.58 0.30
CA ARG A 27 -1.03 -19.03 0.19
C ARG A 27 0.28 -19.81 0.16
N GLY A 28 0.96 -19.93 1.31
CA GLY A 28 2.22 -20.64 1.42
C GLY A 28 3.41 -19.90 0.78
N PRO A 29 4.59 -20.52 0.72
CA PRO A 29 5.78 -19.91 0.14
C PRO A 29 5.61 -19.72 -1.38
N GLN A 30 5.44 -18.48 -1.81
CA GLN A 30 5.42 -18.14 -3.23
C GLN A 30 6.84 -17.84 -3.68
N LYS A 31 7.32 -18.58 -4.67
CA LYS A 31 8.62 -18.32 -5.32
C LYS A 31 8.57 -17.08 -6.21
N LYS A 32 7.39 -16.68 -6.67
CA LYS A 32 7.16 -15.53 -7.55
C LYS A 32 5.93 -14.75 -7.11
N ILE A 33 6.09 -13.43 -6.94
CA ILE A 33 4.99 -12.53 -6.69
C ILE A 33 4.65 -11.84 -8.03
N PRO A 34 3.41 -12.00 -8.54
CA PRO A 34 2.99 -11.29 -9.74
C PRO A 34 2.97 -9.79 -9.48
N ASN A 35 3.42 -9.04 -10.46
CA ASN A 35 3.40 -7.58 -10.47
C ASN A 35 2.99 -7.09 -11.87
N GLY A 36 2.61 -5.83 -11.96
CA GLY A 36 2.28 -5.20 -13.21
C GLY A 36 2.57 -3.72 -13.21
N LEU A 37 2.84 -3.20 -14.38
CA LEU A 37 2.93 -1.77 -14.65
C LEU A 37 1.86 -1.40 -15.66
N ILE A 38 1.26 -0.24 -15.45
CA ILE A 38 0.49 0.44 -16.48
C ILE A 38 1.40 1.49 -17.14
N LYS A 39 1.37 1.58 -18.46
CA LYS A 39 2.13 2.55 -19.23
C LYS A 39 1.24 3.26 -20.24
N ILE A 40 1.11 4.57 -20.10
CA ILE A 40 0.40 5.44 -21.03
C ILE A 40 1.40 5.96 -22.06
N LEU A 41 1.09 5.79 -23.33
CA LEU A 41 1.88 6.26 -24.46
C LEU A 41 1.20 7.45 -25.15
N THR A 42 2.02 8.36 -25.69
CA THR A 42 1.53 9.53 -26.43
C THR A 42 2.13 9.61 -27.83
N ASP A 43 1.45 10.34 -28.73
CA ASP A 43 1.90 10.64 -30.10
C ASP A 43 3.16 11.52 -30.18
N GLU A 44 3.55 12.16 -29.06
CA GLU A 44 4.76 12.99 -28.98
C GLU A 44 5.94 12.24 -28.34
N GLY A 45 5.82 10.92 -28.11
CA GLY A 45 6.89 10.08 -27.58
C GLY A 45 7.06 10.09 -26.07
N TYR A 46 6.28 10.87 -25.34
CA TYR A 46 6.26 10.82 -23.88
C TYR A 46 5.44 9.63 -23.36
N SER A 47 5.81 9.15 -22.18
CA SER A 47 5.05 8.09 -21.53
C SER A 47 5.02 8.26 -20.01
N GLY A 48 3.88 7.97 -19.41
CA GLY A 48 3.71 7.88 -17.96
C GLY A 48 3.55 6.43 -17.50
N VAL A 49 3.98 6.14 -16.29
CA VAL A 49 3.95 4.78 -15.73
C VAL A 49 3.47 4.79 -14.28
N ASP A 50 2.76 3.74 -13.89
CA ASP A 50 2.47 3.42 -12.50
C ASP A 50 2.43 1.91 -12.28
N SER A 51 2.48 1.50 -11.03
CA SER A 51 2.31 0.11 -10.63
C SER A 51 0.83 -0.26 -10.64
N GLN A 52 0.46 -1.30 -11.37
CA GLN A 52 -0.92 -1.78 -11.39
C GLN A 52 -1.27 -2.69 -10.22
N TYR A 53 -0.28 -3.26 -9.58
CA TYR A 53 -0.48 -4.12 -8.43
C TYR A 53 -0.17 -3.35 -7.15
N GLY A 54 -1.17 -3.25 -6.28
CA GLY A 54 -0.98 -2.72 -4.95
C GLY A 54 0.04 -3.51 -4.15
N PHE A 55 0.38 -2.97 -3.00
CA PHE A 55 1.34 -3.56 -2.06
C PHE A 55 1.04 -5.04 -1.79
N GLY A 56 1.99 -5.92 -2.13
CA GLY A 56 1.90 -7.35 -1.85
C GLY A 56 1.07 -8.21 -2.81
N GLY A 57 0.73 -7.72 -4.00
CA GLY A 57 -0.01 -8.52 -5.00
C GLY A 57 -1.49 -8.70 -4.68
N TYR A 58 -2.05 -7.86 -3.83
CA TYR A 58 -3.43 -7.94 -3.35
C TYR A 58 -4.47 -7.53 -4.39
N TYR A 59 -4.08 -6.76 -5.39
CA TYR A 59 -4.97 -6.17 -6.36
C TYR A 59 -4.56 -6.66 -7.74
N ALA A 60 -5.09 -7.79 -8.15
CA ALA A 60 -4.62 -8.30 -9.39
C ALA A 60 -5.71 -8.28 -10.48
N PRO A 61 -6.35 -9.36 -10.82
CA PRO A 61 -6.95 -9.49 -12.15
C PRO A 61 -8.06 -8.50 -12.53
N PRO A 62 -8.97 -8.07 -11.63
CA PRO A 62 -10.07 -7.21 -12.07
C PRO A 62 -9.62 -5.85 -12.64
N SER A 63 -8.58 -5.24 -12.03
CA SER A 63 -8.09 -3.93 -12.48
C SER A 63 -7.38 -3.98 -13.84
N ILE A 64 -6.81 -5.12 -14.24
CA ILE A 64 -6.22 -5.33 -15.57
C ILE A 64 -7.32 -5.33 -16.61
N GLU A 65 -8.32 -6.17 -16.42
CA GLU A 65 -9.44 -6.32 -17.36
C GLU A 65 -10.22 -5.00 -17.50
N GLU A 66 -10.48 -4.33 -16.38
CA GLU A 66 -11.13 -3.01 -16.37
C GLU A 66 -10.31 -1.97 -17.13
N THR A 67 -8.99 -1.96 -16.94
CA THR A 67 -8.11 -1.02 -17.64
C THR A 67 -8.10 -1.29 -19.15
N GLU A 68 -7.99 -2.54 -19.58
CA GLU A 68 -7.95 -2.89 -21.01
C GLU A 68 -9.29 -2.69 -21.71
N ASN A 69 -10.38 -3.10 -21.07
CA ASN A 69 -11.69 -3.17 -21.73
C ASN A 69 -12.52 -1.90 -21.55
N ILE A 70 -12.24 -1.07 -20.53
CA ILE A 70 -13.02 0.12 -20.21
C ILE A 70 -12.18 1.39 -20.30
N LEU A 71 -11.11 1.49 -19.50
CA LEU A 71 -10.36 2.74 -19.38
C LEU A 71 -9.54 3.05 -20.64
N LYS A 72 -8.92 2.07 -21.24
CA LYS A 72 -8.13 2.27 -22.46
C LYS A 72 -8.99 2.77 -23.64
N PRO A 73 -10.15 2.17 -23.99
CA PRO A 73 -11.02 2.72 -25.02
C PRO A 73 -11.55 4.14 -24.71
N LEU A 74 -11.76 4.45 -23.43
CA LEU A 74 -12.22 5.77 -23.00
C LEU A 74 -11.14 6.85 -23.19
N LEU A 75 -9.87 6.51 -22.96
CA LEU A 75 -8.78 7.46 -22.85
C LEU A 75 -7.94 7.61 -24.13
N VAL A 76 -7.87 6.59 -24.99
CA VAL A 76 -7.15 6.68 -26.25
C VAL A 76 -7.73 7.77 -27.13
N GLY A 77 -6.86 8.63 -27.68
CA GLY A 77 -7.22 9.81 -28.45
C GLY A 77 -7.45 11.08 -27.62
N GLN A 78 -7.53 10.98 -26.29
CA GLN A 78 -7.69 12.13 -25.40
C GLN A 78 -6.34 12.83 -25.15
N ASP A 79 -6.40 14.11 -24.77
CA ASP A 79 -5.24 14.87 -24.36
C ASP A 79 -4.91 14.56 -22.88
N PRO A 80 -3.77 13.92 -22.57
CA PRO A 80 -3.40 13.52 -21.23
C PRO A 80 -3.17 14.70 -20.27
N ARG A 81 -3.03 15.92 -20.78
CA ARG A 81 -2.84 17.13 -19.94
C ARG A 81 -4.12 17.55 -19.21
N ASN A 82 -5.26 17.09 -19.66
CA ASN A 82 -6.56 17.37 -19.03
C ASN A 82 -6.88 16.37 -17.89
N ILE A 83 -5.95 16.17 -16.94
CA ILE A 83 -6.02 15.11 -15.92
C ILE A 83 -7.35 15.15 -15.15
N GLU A 84 -7.75 16.31 -14.60
CA GLU A 84 -8.99 16.45 -13.85
C GLU A 84 -10.22 16.04 -14.65
N ARG A 85 -10.28 16.44 -15.92
CA ARG A 85 -11.38 16.04 -16.79
C ARG A 85 -11.40 14.54 -17.04
N LEU A 86 -10.22 13.93 -17.27
CA LEU A 86 -10.09 12.49 -17.51
C LEU A 86 -10.46 11.71 -16.25
N TRP A 87 -10.01 12.19 -15.08
CA TRP A 87 -10.37 11.60 -13.79
C TRP A 87 -11.89 11.63 -13.56
N GLN A 88 -12.53 12.78 -13.78
CA GLN A 88 -13.99 12.88 -13.66
C GLN A 88 -14.73 11.96 -14.64
N TRP A 89 -14.22 11.81 -15.85
CA TRP A 89 -14.76 10.88 -16.83
C TRP A 89 -14.65 9.43 -16.40
N MET A 90 -13.46 9.04 -15.93
CA MET A 90 -13.25 7.72 -15.38
C MET A 90 -14.19 7.46 -14.21
N MET A 91 -14.29 8.38 -13.25
CA MET A 91 -15.16 8.23 -12.08
C MET A 91 -16.65 8.25 -12.40
N ALA A 92 -17.06 8.90 -13.47
CA ALA A 92 -18.46 8.92 -13.91
C ALA A 92 -18.90 7.62 -14.60
N HIS A 93 -17.98 6.83 -15.13
CA HIS A 93 -18.27 5.54 -15.72
C HIS A 93 -18.59 4.50 -14.64
N ARG A 94 -19.59 3.65 -14.90
CA ARG A 94 -19.94 2.54 -14.00
C ARG A 94 -19.26 1.26 -14.50
N GLY A 95 -18.78 0.43 -13.60
CA GLY A 95 -18.28 -0.91 -13.93
C GLY A 95 -16.78 -1.12 -13.79
N PHE A 96 -16.08 -0.22 -13.07
CA PHE A 96 -14.67 -0.42 -12.69
C PHE A 96 -14.43 -0.06 -11.23
N THR A 97 -13.29 -0.49 -10.71
CA THR A 97 -12.86 -0.20 -9.35
C THR A 97 -12.07 1.10 -9.27
N GLU A 98 -12.13 1.77 -8.12
CA GLU A 98 -11.30 2.95 -7.83
C GLU A 98 -9.80 2.65 -7.98
N THR A 99 -9.40 1.39 -7.81
CA THR A 99 -8.02 0.95 -7.98
C THR A 99 -7.55 1.07 -9.43
N ALA A 100 -8.37 0.67 -10.41
CA ALA A 100 -8.03 0.80 -11.82
C ALA A 100 -7.89 2.27 -12.22
N VAL A 101 -8.83 3.12 -11.78
CA VAL A 101 -8.77 4.57 -12.00
C VAL A 101 -7.51 5.17 -11.36
N GLY A 102 -7.21 4.81 -10.11
CA GLY A 102 -6.04 5.31 -9.38
C GLY A 102 -4.71 5.02 -10.10
N SER A 103 -4.56 3.80 -10.64
CA SER A 103 -3.35 3.44 -11.39
C SER A 103 -3.19 4.25 -12.68
N VAL A 104 -4.28 4.48 -13.40
CA VAL A 104 -4.27 5.32 -14.61
C VAL A 104 -3.97 6.78 -14.25
N ASP A 105 -4.61 7.30 -13.22
CA ASP A 105 -4.41 8.68 -12.75
C ASP A 105 -2.97 8.92 -12.30
N CYS A 106 -2.38 8.02 -11.53
CA CYS A 106 -0.97 8.10 -11.15
C CYS A 106 -0.03 8.08 -12.37
N ALA A 107 -0.33 7.25 -13.38
CA ALA A 107 0.44 7.23 -14.62
C ALA A 107 0.31 8.54 -15.42
N LEU A 108 -0.87 9.18 -15.41
CA LEU A 108 -1.06 10.52 -16.00
C LEU A 108 -0.24 11.58 -15.27
N TRP A 109 -0.20 11.56 -13.94
CA TRP A 109 0.62 12.48 -13.15
C TRP A 109 2.13 12.26 -13.34
N ASP A 110 2.59 11.00 -13.49
CA ASP A 110 3.97 10.70 -13.87
C ASP A 110 4.32 11.31 -15.25
N LEU A 111 3.42 11.17 -16.23
CA LEU A 111 3.54 11.79 -17.53
C LEU A 111 3.66 13.32 -17.44
N MET A 112 2.84 13.95 -16.59
CA MET A 112 2.88 15.41 -16.40
C MET A 112 4.21 15.86 -15.79
N GLY A 113 4.75 15.12 -14.82
CA GLY A 113 6.08 15.38 -14.29
C GLY A 113 7.17 15.35 -15.37
N LYS A 114 7.13 14.36 -16.24
CA LYS A 114 8.05 14.22 -17.38
C LYS A 114 7.89 15.34 -18.41
N LEU A 115 6.67 15.71 -18.74
CA LEU A 115 6.39 16.85 -19.64
C LEU A 115 6.91 18.18 -19.08
N ALA A 116 6.73 18.40 -17.79
CA ALA A 116 7.23 19.59 -17.11
C ALA A 116 8.74 19.54 -16.80
N ASN A 117 9.41 18.42 -17.10
CA ASN A 117 10.78 18.14 -16.65
C ASN A 117 10.99 18.43 -15.17
N THR A 118 10.05 17.99 -14.34
CA THR A 118 9.94 18.32 -12.92
C THR A 118 9.37 17.11 -12.18
N PRO A 119 9.87 16.78 -10.98
CA PRO A 119 9.29 15.71 -10.17
C PRO A 119 7.79 15.91 -9.92
N THR A 120 7.01 14.84 -10.01
CA THR A 120 5.53 14.89 -9.86
C THR A 120 5.09 15.60 -8.57
N TYR A 121 5.80 15.42 -7.44
CA TYR A 121 5.44 16.10 -6.20
C TYR A 121 5.52 17.63 -6.29
N GLN A 122 6.39 18.17 -7.15
CA GLN A 122 6.49 19.61 -7.39
C GLN A 122 5.38 20.10 -8.31
N VAL A 123 4.99 19.30 -9.32
CA VAL A 123 3.82 19.59 -10.16
C VAL A 123 2.55 19.67 -9.31
N LEU A 124 2.46 18.84 -8.27
CA LEU A 124 1.36 18.82 -7.30
C LEU A 124 1.45 19.91 -6.22
N GLY A 125 2.41 20.84 -6.33
CA GLY A 125 2.53 21.99 -5.42
C GLY A 125 3.70 21.92 -4.43
N GLY A 126 4.45 20.83 -4.34
CA GLY A 126 5.75 20.76 -3.68
C GLY A 126 5.81 21.14 -2.21
N ALA A 127 4.79 20.81 -1.42
CA ALA A 127 4.70 21.22 -0.02
C ALA A 127 5.87 20.74 0.85
N ARG A 128 6.52 19.64 0.46
CA ARG A 128 7.66 19.05 1.20
C ARG A 128 8.61 18.34 0.25
N ASN A 129 9.92 18.46 0.51
CA ASN A 129 10.96 17.70 -0.18
C ASN A 129 11.45 16.47 0.60
N LYS A 130 11.02 16.33 1.85
CA LYS A 130 11.29 15.17 2.72
C LYS A 130 10.05 14.81 3.53
N VAL A 131 9.79 13.54 3.64
CA VAL A 131 8.69 12.97 4.43
C VAL A 131 9.28 12.08 5.51
N LYS A 132 8.78 12.19 6.75
CA LYS A 132 9.16 11.29 7.83
C LYS A 132 8.67 9.88 7.52
N ALA A 133 9.56 8.90 7.63
CA ALA A 133 9.23 7.50 7.50
C ALA A 133 9.14 6.82 8.87
N TYR A 134 8.30 5.81 8.96
CA TYR A 134 8.30 4.87 10.07
C TYR A 134 8.65 3.47 9.58
N ALA A 135 9.25 2.66 10.44
CA ALA A 135 9.39 1.24 10.18
C ALA A 135 8.09 0.51 10.56
N SER A 136 7.65 -0.41 9.73
CA SER A 136 6.43 -1.19 9.97
C SER A 136 6.73 -2.68 10.03
N THR A 137 6.04 -3.39 10.90
CA THR A 137 6.12 -4.86 10.95
C THR A 137 5.08 -5.51 10.04
N TYR A 138 5.24 -6.81 9.82
CA TYR A 138 4.14 -7.68 9.42
C TYR A 138 3.34 -8.12 10.67
N PRO A 139 2.07 -8.54 10.53
CA PRO A 139 1.33 -9.14 11.64
C PRO A 139 1.81 -10.55 11.94
N ASN A 140 1.41 -11.06 13.10
CA ASN A 140 1.68 -12.45 13.50
C ASN A 140 3.17 -12.86 13.45
N LEU A 141 4.09 -11.93 13.75
CA LEU A 141 5.54 -12.20 13.70
C LEU A 141 6.00 -13.24 14.74
N GLY A 142 5.30 -13.38 15.83
CA GLY A 142 5.64 -14.28 16.92
C GLY A 142 5.36 -13.67 18.29
N LYS A 143 6.16 -14.01 19.28
CA LYS A 143 6.02 -13.48 20.65
C LYS A 143 6.42 -12.00 20.73
N PRO A 144 6.03 -11.26 21.81
CA PRO A 144 6.36 -9.85 21.99
C PRO A 144 7.85 -9.50 21.84
N ASP A 145 8.74 -10.38 22.27
CA ASP A 145 10.19 -10.21 22.17
C ASP A 145 10.68 -10.13 20.71
N VAL A 146 10.02 -10.82 19.79
CA VAL A 146 10.32 -10.74 18.35
C VAL A 146 10.04 -9.34 17.83
N TYR A 147 8.90 -8.77 18.17
CA TYR A 147 8.53 -7.39 17.79
C TYR A 147 9.50 -6.37 18.42
N ALA A 148 9.86 -6.56 19.70
CA ALA A 148 10.82 -5.71 20.40
C ALA A 148 12.20 -5.70 19.71
N ASN A 149 12.66 -6.86 19.23
CA ASN A 149 13.92 -6.95 18.51
C ASN A 149 13.86 -6.27 17.14
N HIS A 150 12.75 -6.40 16.41
CA HIS A 150 12.53 -5.65 15.15
C HIS A 150 12.52 -4.13 15.41
N ALA A 151 11.92 -3.68 16.50
CA ALA A 151 11.91 -2.27 16.87
C ALA A 151 13.31 -1.75 17.20
N LYS A 152 14.12 -2.50 17.95
CA LYS A 152 15.53 -2.16 18.22
C LYS A 152 16.33 -2.03 16.94
N ASP A 153 16.15 -2.96 16.00
CA ASP A 153 16.84 -2.90 14.70
C ASP A 153 16.41 -1.67 13.89
N ALA A 154 15.12 -1.36 13.87
CA ALA A 154 14.61 -0.17 13.21
C ALA A 154 15.21 1.12 13.79
N VAL A 155 15.29 1.24 15.14
CA VAL A 155 15.92 2.38 15.82
C VAL A 155 17.42 2.46 15.48
N LYS A 156 18.13 1.33 15.47
CA LYS A 156 19.54 1.26 15.08
C LYS A 156 19.75 1.72 13.63
N ARG A 157 18.79 1.48 12.75
CA ARG A 157 18.78 1.98 11.38
C ARG A 157 18.38 3.45 11.22
N GLY A 158 18.07 4.14 12.32
CA GLY A 158 17.77 5.57 12.35
C GLY A 158 16.30 5.95 12.30
N TYR A 159 15.36 5.00 12.30
CA TYR A 159 13.94 5.30 12.35
C TYR A 159 13.58 5.93 13.70
N LYS A 160 12.68 6.92 13.67
CA LYS A 160 12.15 7.63 14.83
C LYS A 160 10.71 7.27 15.14
N ALA A 161 10.13 6.40 14.33
CA ALA A 161 8.78 5.90 14.52
C ALA A 161 8.71 4.43 14.11
N PHE A 162 7.92 3.65 14.84
CA PHE A 162 7.75 2.22 14.62
C PHE A 162 6.26 1.87 14.70
N LYS A 163 5.77 1.15 13.69
CA LYS A 163 4.38 0.68 13.63
C LYS A 163 4.31 -0.83 13.80
N VAL A 164 3.58 -1.24 14.80
CA VAL A 164 3.25 -2.64 15.06
C VAL A 164 2.01 -3.00 14.27
N HIS A 165 2.11 -3.99 13.41
CA HIS A 165 0.97 -4.80 13.01
C HIS A 165 0.97 -6.04 13.89
N ALA A 166 0.04 -6.14 14.81
CA ALA A 166 0.10 -7.16 15.84
C ALA A 166 -0.57 -8.48 15.41
N TYR A 167 -1.48 -8.98 16.18
CA TYR A 167 -2.11 -10.27 15.89
C TYR A 167 -3.44 -10.09 15.17
N ILE A 168 -3.61 -10.78 14.05
CA ILE A 168 -4.87 -10.80 13.31
C ILE A 168 -5.22 -12.23 12.91
N PHE A 169 -6.51 -12.52 12.83
CA PHE A 169 -6.98 -13.70 12.14
C PHE A 169 -7.01 -13.44 10.64
N TRP A 170 -6.33 -14.26 9.88
CA TRP A 170 -6.31 -14.18 8.44
C TRP A 170 -7.11 -15.32 7.82
N ASP A 171 -8.09 -15.00 6.98
CA ASP A 171 -8.84 -15.99 6.23
C ASP A 171 -8.05 -16.39 4.98
N PRO A 172 -7.52 -17.63 4.91
CA PRO A 172 -6.73 -18.07 3.77
C PRO A 172 -7.57 -18.35 2.52
N ILE A 173 -8.89 -18.48 2.67
CA ILE A 173 -9.79 -18.78 1.54
C ILE A 173 -10.08 -17.50 0.76
N ASN A 174 -10.50 -16.45 1.48
CA ASN A 174 -10.85 -15.17 0.88
C ASN A 174 -9.69 -14.19 0.80
N ASN A 175 -8.52 -14.57 1.31
CA ASN A 175 -7.30 -13.76 1.33
C ASN A 175 -7.51 -12.36 1.94
N CYS A 176 -8.23 -12.30 3.03
CA CYS A 176 -8.55 -11.05 3.73
C CYS A 176 -8.67 -11.27 5.25
N THR A 177 -8.75 -10.17 6.01
CA THR A 177 -9.22 -10.24 7.40
C THR A 177 -10.69 -10.66 7.40
N ALA A 178 -11.03 -11.63 8.23
CA ALA A 178 -12.41 -12.15 8.25
C ALA A 178 -13.27 -11.32 9.21
N PRO A 179 -14.34 -10.68 8.75
CA PRO A 179 -15.29 -10.00 9.61
C PRO A 179 -15.86 -10.97 10.69
N GLY A 180 -15.95 -10.49 11.92
CA GLY A 180 -16.45 -11.28 13.05
C GLY A 180 -15.50 -12.38 13.56
N LYS A 181 -14.24 -12.40 13.10
CA LYS A 181 -13.19 -13.27 13.66
C LYS A 181 -12.53 -12.61 14.85
N PRO A 182 -11.92 -13.40 15.75
CA PRO A 182 -11.32 -12.86 16.96
C PRO A 182 -10.25 -11.81 16.67
N SER A 183 -10.33 -10.69 17.36
CA SER A 183 -9.23 -9.77 17.60
C SER A 183 -8.41 -10.24 18.81
N PHE A 184 -7.23 -9.70 18.98
CA PHE A 184 -6.30 -10.10 20.04
C PHE A 184 -5.80 -8.90 20.86
N PRO A 185 -6.70 -8.07 21.46
CA PRO A 185 -6.32 -6.82 22.09
C PRO A 185 -5.29 -6.97 23.21
N LYS A 186 -5.37 -8.05 24.00
CA LYS A 186 -4.42 -8.30 25.09
C LYS A 186 -3.00 -8.56 24.57
N GLN A 187 -2.88 -9.46 23.56
CA GLN A 187 -1.59 -9.73 22.94
C GLN A 187 -1.02 -8.50 22.25
N ASP A 188 -1.86 -7.68 21.66
CA ASP A 188 -1.44 -6.45 20.99
C ASP A 188 -0.91 -5.42 21.97
N ILE A 189 -1.52 -5.30 23.15
CA ILE A 189 -1.04 -4.48 24.25
C ILE A 189 0.32 -5.00 24.76
N GLU A 190 0.44 -6.32 25.03
CA GLU A 190 1.70 -6.95 25.46
C GLU A 190 2.85 -6.70 24.46
N VAL A 191 2.56 -6.75 23.17
CA VAL A 191 3.53 -6.41 22.11
C VAL A 191 3.94 -4.94 22.20
N CYS A 192 2.98 -4.03 22.34
CA CYS A 192 3.28 -2.60 22.45
C CYS A 192 4.09 -2.27 23.71
N GLU A 193 3.78 -2.91 24.84
CA GLU A 193 4.56 -2.80 26.09
C GLU A 193 6.01 -3.26 25.85
N ALA A 194 6.20 -4.46 25.32
CA ALA A 194 7.53 -4.99 25.03
C ALA A 194 8.34 -4.13 24.05
N VAL A 195 7.68 -3.57 23.05
CA VAL A 195 8.32 -2.65 22.10
C VAL A 195 8.68 -1.34 22.81
N ARG A 196 7.78 -0.76 23.60
CA ARG A 196 8.03 0.48 24.34
C ARG A 196 9.21 0.34 25.29
N ASP A 197 9.27 -0.74 26.04
CA ASP A 197 10.38 -1.05 26.94
C ASP A 197 11.72 -1.19 26.18
N ALA A 198 11.65 -1.75 24.99
CA ALA A 198 12.82 -2.01 24.17
C ALA A 198 13.42 -0.75 23.51
N VAL A 199 12.59 0.24 23.14
CA VAL A 199 13.03 1.42 22.35
C VAL A 199 12.96 2.74 23.09
N GLY A 200 12.38 2.76 24.30
CA GLY A 200 12.27 3.98 25.12
C GLY A 200 11.18 4.94 24.62
N LYS A 201 11.07 6.10 25.28
CA LYS A 201 9.98 7.07 25.08
C LYS A 201 10.16 8.00 23.89
N ASP A 202 11.37 8.10 23.34
CA ASP A 202 11.68 9.03 22.25
C ASP A 202 11.22 8.53 20.88
N ILE A 203 10.79 7.28 20.79
CA ILE A 203 10.31 6.66 19.56
C ILE A 203 8.78 6.73 19.51
N VAL A 204 8.24 7.27 18.41
CA VAL A 204 6.79 7.23 18.16
C VAL A 204 6.37 5.77 17.93
N LEU A 205 5.52 5.26 18.82
CA LEU A 205 4.97 3.91 18.69
C LEU A 205 3.54 3.97 18.19
N MET A 206 3.24 3.16 17.21
CA MET A 206 1.91 3.05 16.60
C MET A 206 1.47 1.59 16.59
N LEU A 207 0.18 1.36 16.78
CA LEU A 207 -0.48 0.08 16.59
C LEU A 207 -1.47 0.19 15.42
N ASP A 208 -1.39 -0.74 14.48
CA ASP A 208 -2.32 -0.88 13.37
C ASP A 208 -2.96 -2.28 13.41
N PRO A 209 -4.18 -2.41 13.94
CA PRO A 209 -4.87 -3.69 14.05
C PRO A 209 -5.67 -4.09 12.79
N TRP A 210 -5.47 -3.42 11.66
CA TRP A 210 -6.14 -3.77 10.40
C TRP A 210 -7.67 -3.80 10.44
N SER A 211 -8.25 -2.85 11.13
CA SER A 211 -9.71 -2.72 11.23
C SER A 211 -10.42 -3.95 11.83
N VAL A 212 -9.71 -4.77 12.61
CA VAL A 212 -10.31 -5.97 13.22
C VAL A 212 -10.96 -5.70 14.57
N TYR A 213 -10.65 -4.57 15.21
CA TYR A 213 -11.26 -4.23 16.50
C TYR A 213 -12.69 -3.76 16.36
N THR A 214 -13.50 -4.13 17.33
CA THR A 214 -14.78 -3.46 17.58
C THR A 214 -14.55 -2.05 18.13
N TYR A 215 -15.59 -1.23 18.14
CA TYR A 215 -15.56 0.09 18.75
C TYR A 215 -15.09 0.05 20.22
N GLN A 216 -15.63 -0.89 21.01
CA GLN A 216 -15.28 -1.07 22.42
C GLN A 216 -13.80 -1.48 22.60
N GLU A 217 -13.34 -2.41 21.80
CA GLU A 217 -11.93 -2.85 21.82
C GLU A 217 -10.99 -1.72 21.44
N SER A 218 -11.34 -0.91 20.43
CA SER A 218 -10.54 0.25 20.02
C SER A 218 -10.37 1.26 21.17
N ILE A 219 -11.45 1.55 21.91
CA ILE A 219 -11.39 2.44 23.08
C ILE A 219 -10.55 1.81 24.19
N MET A 220 -10.76 0.54 24.49
CA MET A 220 -10.02 -0.16 25.55
C MET A 220 -8.52 -0.17 25.24
N VAL A 221 -8.14 -0.59 24.04
CA VAL A 221 -6.72 -0.62 23.63
C VAL A 221 -6.14 0.78 23.61
N GLY A 222 -6.85 1.78 23.08
CA GLY A 222 -6.40 3.16 23.09
C GLY A 222 -6.03 3.66 24.50
N ARG A 223 -6.89 3.37 25.50
CA ARG A 223 -6.63 3.74 26.89
C ARG A 223 -5.43 3.03 27.51
N GLU A 224 -5.17 1.79 27.14
CA GLU A 224 -3.96 1.09 27.59
C GLU A 224 -2.71 1.65 26.90
N LEU A 225 -2.78 1.95 25.62
CA LEU A 225 -1.65 2.53 24.89
C LEU A 225 -1.30 3.95 25.35
N GLU A 226 -2.28 4.76 25.81
CA GLU A 226 -2.03 6.06 26.43
C GLU A 226 -1.07 5.97 27.63
N LYS A 227 -1.07 4.86 28.38
CA LYS A 227 -0.17 4.64 29.51
C LYS A 227 1.28 4.39 29.07
N LEU A 228 1.48 4.02 27.83
CA LEU A 228 2.81 3.77 27.26
C LEU A 228 3.47 5.03 26.69
N ASN A 229 2.76 6.14 26.67
CA ASN A 229 3.19 7.47 26.20
C ASN A 229 3.63 7.47 24.74
#